data_97ff37e58c2ebe84cb355da4818347f5
#
_entry.id   97ff37e58c2ebe84cb355da4818347f5
#
_cell.length_a   1.000
_cell.length_b   1.000
_cell.length_c   1.000
_cell.angle_alpha   90.00
_cell.angle_beta   90.00
_cell.angle_gamma   90.00
#
_symmetry.space_group_name_H-M   'P 1'
#
loop_
_entity.id
_entity.type
_entity.pdbx_description
1 polymer ?
#
loop_
_entity_poly.entity_id
_entity_poly.type
_entity_poly.pdbx_seq_one_letter_code
_entity_poly.pdbx_strand_id
1 'polypeptide(L)'
;MLKLLMNLIFPPKCILCGNILEKEDTDLCRRCRVESPWHPQSKVKFSFLDSWTAVWYYKGYIRRSLIRYKFYRARHYASGYGKLLAMRIQQEYPDGFDLLTWAPISSWRKTTRGYDQMELLAREVGKELGMEPVSTLRKVRNNRPQSRIRGQAQRRANVLGVYRPVCSEKVKGKRILLLDDIVTTGATAGECARVLLTAGAKEVHCGFLATAHHHK
;
A
#
# COMPACT_ATOMS: atom_id res chain seq x y z
N MET A 1 29.94 -1.22 -17.40
CA MET A 1 29.94 -0.09 -18.35
C MET A 1 28.54 0.41 -18.66
N LEU A 2 27.60 -0.40 -19.17
CA LEU A 2 26.24 0.02 -19.55
C LEU A 2 25.45 0.68 -18.40
N LYS A 3 25.52 0.14 -17.18
CA LYS A 3 24.85 0.71 -15.99
C LYS A 3 25.38 2.09 -15.60
N LEU A 4 26.68 2.34 -15.80
CA LEU A 4 27.30 3.64 -15.55
C LEU A 4 26.81 4.70 -16.54
N LEU A 5 26.74 4.33 -17.83
CA LEU A 5 26.23 5.19 -18.90
C LEU A 5 24.74 5.50 -18.74
N MET A 6 23.94 4.51 -18.34
CA MET A 6 22.52 4.68 -18.04
C MET A 6 22.29 5.62 -16.85
N ASN A 7 23.12 5.51 -15.80
CA ASN A 7 23.03 6.42 -14.66
C ASN A 7 23.45 7.86 -14.97
N LEU A 8 24.28 8.07 -16.00
CA LEU A 8 24.64 9.40 -16.46
C LEU A 8 23.48 10.10 -17.17
N ILE A 9 22.70 9.35 -17.99
CA ILE A 9 21.57 9.87 -18.76
C ILE A 9 20.29 9.89 -17.90
N PHE A 10 20.10 8.86 -17.05
CA PHE A 10 18.95 8.69 -16.17
C PHE A 10 19.41 8.45 -14.73
N PRO A 11 19.91 9.49 -14.06
CA PRO A 11 20.39 9.32 -12.67
C PRO A 11 19.26 8.85 -11.76
N PRO A 12 19.57 7.97 -10.78
CA PRO A 12 18.61 7.53 -9.80
C PRO A 12 18.07 8.74 -9.03
N LYS A 13 16.76 8.74 -8.78
CA LYS A 13 16.06 9.87 -8.14
C LYS A 13 15.34 9.42 -6.87
N CYS A 14 15.37 10.28 -5.87
CA CYS A 14 14.61 10.10 -4.65
C CYS A 14 13.11 9.90 -4.97
N ILE A 15 12.54 8.79 -4.51
CA ILE A 15 11.13 8.45 -4.77
C ILE A 15 10.16 9.48 -4.18
N LEU A 16 10.58 10.26 -3.17
CA LEU A 16 9.72 11.26 -2.53
C LEU A 16 9.83 12.64 -3.18
N CYS A 17 11.01 13.25 -3.20
CA CYS A 17 11.19 14.62 -3.68
C CYS A 17 11.58 14.72 -5.17
N GLY A 18 12.13 13.64 -5.77
CA GLY A 18 12.59 13.62 -7.15
C GLY A 18 14.01 14.14 -7.36
N ASN A 19 14.72 14.56 -6.32
CA ASN A 19 16.13 14.98 -6.42
C ASN A 19 17.01 13.79 -6.81
N ILE A 20 18.10 14.05 -7.52
CA ILE A 20 19.11 13.05 -7.86
C ILE A 20 19.69 12.51 -6.55
N LEU A 21 19.85 11.19 -6.48
CA LEU A 21 20.45 10.51 -5.35
C LEU A 21 21.98 10.56 -5.43
N GLU A 22 22.62 10.76 -4.30
CA GLU A 22 24.07 10.63 -4.15
C GLU A 22 24.48 9.15 -4.16
N LYS A 23 25.78 8.86 -4.28
CA LYS A 23 26.28 7.46 -4.39
C LYS A 23 25.86 6.56 -3.22
N GLU A 24 25.73 7.14 -2.03
CA GLU A 24 25.37 6.43 -0.80
C GLU A 24 23.85 6.30 -0.57
N ASP A 25 23.07 7.02 -1.35
CA ASP A 25 21.62 6.99 -1.26
C ASP A 25 21.04 5.84 -2.10
N THR A 26 19.98 5.22 -1.60
CA THR A 26 19.29 4.13 -2.31
C THR A 26 17.97 4.61 -2.92
N ASP A 27 16.92 4.68 -2.11
CA ASP A 27 15.56 5.05 -2.56
C ASP A 27 15.17 6.46 -2.10
N LEU A 28 15.78 6.95 -1.01
CA LEU A 28 15.55 8.26 -0.41
C LEU A 28 16.85 9.04 -0.30
N CYS A 29 16.85 10.31 -0.68
CA CYS A 29 17.95 11.19 -0.38
C CYS A 29 18.04 11.46 1.14
N ARG A 30 19.23 11.86 1.61
CA ARG A 30 19.51 12.14 3.03
C ARG A 30 18.43 13.05 3.66
N ARG A 31 18.05 14.12 2.99
CA ARG A 31 17.00 15.04 3.45
C ARG A 31 15.67 14.34 3.66
N CYS A 32 15.19 13.58 2.67
CA CYS A 32 13.91 12.87 2.78
C CYS A 32 13.94 11.76 3.82
N ARG A 33 15.07 11.14 4.05
CA ARG A 33 15.24 10.13 5.11
C ARG A 33 15.07 10.74 6.49
N VAL A 34 15.56 11.96 6.73
CA VAL A 34 15.49 12.64 8.03
C VAL A 34 14.17 13.40 8.20
N GLU A 35 13.76 14.19 7.20
CA GLU A 35 12.64 15.13 7.32
C GLU A 35 11.28 14.53 6.93
N SER A 36 11.21 13.27 6.50
CA SER A 36 9.94 12.65 6.14
C SER A 36 8.98 12.63 7.34
N PRO A 37 7.70 12.91 7.10
CA PRO A 37 6.69 12.84 8.13
C PRO A 37 6.34 11.36 8.42
N TRP A 38 7.28 10.64 9.03
CA TRP A 38 7.12 9.25 9.43
C TRP A 38 5.92 9.10 10.36
N HIS A 39 5.16 8.04 10.16
CA HIS A 39 4.00 7.76 11.00
C HIS A 39 4.42 6.90 12.19
N PRO A 40 4.16 7.31 13.45
CA PRO A 40 4.31 6.45 14.62
C PRO A 40 3.23 5.37 14.64
N GLN A 41 3.35 4.42 15.55
CA GLN A 41 2.28 3.42 15.77
C GLN A 41 0.97 4.11 16.12
N SER A 42 -0.12 3.69 15.47
CA SER A 42 -1.44 4.31 15.65
C SER A 42 -2.33 3.54 16.62
N LYS A 43 -3.05 4.31 17.46
CA LYS A 43 -4.12 3.77 18.31
C LYS A 43 -5.51 3.83 17.65
N VAL A 44 -5.63 4.41 16.45
CA VAL A 44 -6.90 4.51 15.72
C VAL A 44 -7.33 3.13 15.26
N LYS A 45 -8.59 2.78 15.52
CA LYS A 45 -9.18 1.51 15.08
C LYS A 45 -10.00 1.71 13.81
N PHE A 46 -9.84 0.80 12.86
CA PHE A 46 -10.72 0.70 11.69
C PHE A 46 -11.55 -0.57 11.79
N SER A 47 -12.79 -0.50 11.29
CA SER A 47 -13.71 -1.64 11.31
C SER A 47 -13.10 -2.83 10.55
N PHE A 48 -13.22 -4.02 11.13
CA PHE A 48 -12.74 -5.29 10.55
C PHE A 48 -11.23 -5.44 10.41
N LEU A 49 -10.42 -4.50 10.87
CA LEU A 49 -8.97 -4.65 10.97
C LEU A 49 -8.59 -4.91 12.43
N ASP A 50 -7.80 -5.96 12.67
CA ASP A 50 -7.24 -6.26 13.98
C ASP A 50 -6.20 -5.20 14.35
N SER A 51 -5.34 -4.83 13.40
CA SER A 51 -4.45 -3.68 13.52
C SER A 51 -4.02 -3.16 12.15
N TRP A 52 -3.27 -2.05 12.15
CA TRP A 52 -2.69 -1.49 10.94
C TRP A 52 -1.43 -0.68 11.23
N THR A 53 -0.60 -0.54 10.21
CA THR A 53 0.56 0.34 10.25
C THR A 53 0.66 1.17 8.96
N ALA A 54 1.39 2.29 9.01
CA ALA A 54 1.69 3.11 7.85
C ALA A 54 3.12 3.64 7.93
N VAL A 55 3.72 3.90 6.76
CA VAL A 55 5.07 4.45 6.70
C VAL A 55 5.06 5.95 7.02
N TRP A 56 4.14 6.71 6.40
CA TRP A 56 4.14 8.17 6.48
C TRP A 56 2.76 8.77 6.76
N TYR A 57 2.77 10.05 7.16
CA TYR A 57 1.61 10.91 7.02
C TYR A 57 1.44 11.36 5.57
N TYR A 58 0.19 11.33 5.06
CA TYR A 58 -0.16 11.73 3.70
C TYR A 58 -0.20 13.25 3.54
N LYS A 59 0.97 13.90 3.50
CA LYS A 59 1.11 15.36 3.34
C LYS A 59 2.32 15.72 2.49
N GLY A 60 2.38 16.98 2.06
CA GLY A 60 3.54 17.56 1.36
C GLY A 60 4.02 16.73 0.16
N TYR A 61 5.30 16.42 0.14
CA TYR A 61 5.95 15.67 -0.93
C TYR A 61 5.59 14.18 -0.94
N ILE A 62 5.19 13.59 0.21
CA ILE A 62 4.64 12.23 0.25
C ILE A 62 3.39 12.14 -0.63
N ARG A 63 2.45 13.09 -0.46
CA ARG A 63 1.24 13.15 -1.30
C ARG A 63 1.59 13.26 -2.78
N ARG A 64 2.52 14.14 -3.15
CA ARG A 64 2.94 14.32 -4.55
C ARG A 64 3.57 13.05 -5.11
N SER A 65 4.41 12.37 -4.34
CA SER A 65 5.07 11.12 -4.73
C SER A 65 4.06 9.99 -4.98
N LEU A 66 3.12 9.79 -4.07
CA LEU A 66 2.07 8.78 -4.23
C LEU A 66 1.12 9.07 -5.41
N ILE A 67 0.89 10.35 -5.73
CA ILE A 67 0.18 10.74 -6.95
C ILE A 67 0.97 10.35 -8.20
N ARG A 68 2.30 10.58 -8.22
CA ARG A 68 3.15 10.12 -9.33
C ARG A 68 3.09 8.60 -9.51
N TYR A 69 3.20 7.86 -8.42
CA TYR A 69 3.08 6.41 -8.43
C TYR A 69 1.73 5.92 -8.99
N LYS A 70 0.63 6.55 -8.59
CA LYS A 70 -0.73 6.18 -9.03
C LYS A 70 -1.05 6.54 -10.48
N PHE A 71 -0.56 7.68 -10.98
CA PHE A 71 -1.10 8.28 -12.19
C PHE A 71 -0.06 8.57 -13.27
N TYR A 72 1.23 8.60 -12.97
CA TYR A 72 2.30 9.00 -13.89
C TYR A 72 3.25 7.85 -14.25
N ARG A 73 2.77 6.61 -14.19
CA ARG A 73 3.52 5.39 -14.56
C ARG A 73 4.86 5.21 -13.86
N ALA A 74 5.03 5.79 -12.67
CA ALA A 74 6.25 5.69 -11.87
C ALA A 74 6.40 4.30 -11.20
N ARG A 75 6.36 3.23 -12.01
CA ARG A 75 6.42 1.83 -11.53
C ARG A 75 7.66 1.54 -10.71
N HIS A 76 8.79 2.18 -11.07
CA HIS A 76 10.06 2.01 -10.38
C HIS A 76 10.02 2.44 -8.90
N TYR A 77 9.03 3.23 -8.48
CA TYR A 77 8.86 3.57 -7.07
C TYR A 77 8.40 2.38 -6.21
N ALA A 78 7.85 1.33 -6.82
CA ALA A 78 7.34 0.16 -6.10
C ALA A 78 8.43 -0.51 -5.26
N SER A 79 9.66 -0.62 -5.78
CA SER A 79 10.78 -1.22 -5.05
C SER A 79 11.11 -0.45 -3.77
N GLY A 80 11.35 0.87 -3.86
CA GLY A 80 11.64 1.67 -2.68
C GLY A 80 10.48 1.73 -1.68
N TYR A 81 9.23 1.82 -2.18
CA TYR A 81 8.06 1.74 -1.32
C TYR A 81 7.91 0.37 -0.65
N GLY A 82 8.19 -0.71 -1.38
CA GLY A 82 8.13 -2.08 -0.87
C GLY A 82 9.09 -2.30 0.28
N LYS A 83 10.35 -1.90 0.13
CA LYS A 83 11.37 -1.97 1.19
C LYS A 83 10.96 -1.22 2.45
N LEU A 84 10.53 0.04 2.30
CA LEU A 84 10.17 0.88 3.45
C LEU A 84 8.92 0.37 4.17
N LEU A 85 7.93 -0.13 3.43
CA LEU A 85 6.74 -0.72 4.02
C LEU A 85 7.05 -2.06 4.69
N ALA A 86 7.87 -2.91 4.08
CA ALA A 86 8.31 -4.17 4.66
C ALA A 86 9.08 -3.97 5.97
N MET A 87 10.05 -3.04 5.99
CA MET A 87 10.76 -2.66 7.23
C MET A 87 9.77 -2.25 8.33
N ARG A 88 8.78 -1.43 8.00
CA ARG A 88 7.77 -0.99 8.96
C ARG A 88 6.92 -2.16 9.47
N ILE A 89 6.53 -3.07 8.59
CA ILE A 89 5.76 -4.27 8.93
C ILE A 89 6.58 -5.19 9.84
N GLN A 90 7.84 -5.45 9.55
CA GLN A 90 8.71 -6.29 10.37
C GLN A 90 8.90 -5.73 11.79
N GLN A 91 9.02 -4.40 11.91
CA GLN A 91 9.14 -3.72 13.21
C GLN A 91 7.87 -3.85 14.07
N GLU A 92 6.68 -3.76 13.45
CA GLU A 92 5.40 -3.78 14.15
C GLU A 92 4.86 -5.19 14.39
N TYR A 93 5.24 -6.15 13.54
CA TYR A 93 4.72 -7.51 13.52
C TYR A 93 5.83 -8.56 13.44
N PRO A 94 6.63 -8.73 14.50
CA PRO A 94 7.76 -9.65 14.50
C PRO A 94 7.34 -11.12 14.30
N ASP A 95 6.12 -11.50 14.70
CA ASP A 95 5.58 -12.86 14.52
C ASP A 95 5.18 -13.17 13.07
N GLY A 96 5.25 -12.19 12.16
CA GLY A 96 4.94 -12.36 10.75
C GLY A 96 3.47 -12.67 10.44
N PHE A 97 3.23 -13.21 9.24
CA PHE A 97 1.91 -13.50 8.68
C PHE A 97 1.92 -14.81 7.91
N ASP A 98 0.74 -15.45 7.78
CA ASP A 98 0.59 -16.66 6.98
C ASP A 98 0.35 -16.37 5.51
N LEU A 99 -0.20 -15.18 5.18
CA LEU A 99 -0.58 -14.81 3.83
C LEU A 99 -0.47 -13.31 3.60
N LEU A 100 0.13 -12.94 2.47
CA LEU A 100 0.23 -11.57 1.97
C LEU A 100 -0.75 -11.38 0.81
N THR A 101 -1.57 -10.33 0.87
CA THR A 101 -2.52 -9.94 -0.17
C THR A 101 -2.63 -8.42 -0.30
N TRP A 102 -3.42 -7.93 -1.25
CA TRP A 102 -3.62 -6.50 -1.47
C TRP A 102 -5.06 -6.15 -1.83
N ALA A 103 -5.44 -4.89 -1.62
CA ALA A 103 -6.70 -4.34 -2.07
C ALA A 103 -6.67 -4.12 -3.60
N PRO A 104 -7.42 -4.90 -4.41
CA PRO A 104 -7.31 -4.83 -5.86
C PRO A 104 -7.97 -3.57 -6.43
N ILE A 105 -7.39 -3.01 -7.48
CA ILE A 105 -8.04 -1.98 -8.30
C ILE A 105 -9.04 -2.62 -9.27
N SER A 106 -9.95 -1.81 -9.83
CA SER A 106 -10.88 -2.33 -10.85
C SER A 106 -10.15 -2.65 -12.17
N SER A 107 -10.69 -3.62 -12.92
CA SER A 107 -10.17 -4.02 -14.23
C SER A 107 -10.03 -2.82 -15.16
N TRP A 108 -11.01 -1.92 -15.21
CA TRP A 108 -10.94 -0.68 -15.99
C TRP A 108 -9.73 0.18 -15.60
N ARG A 109 -9.47 0.36 -14.31
CA ARG A 109 -8.28 1.11 -13.86
C ARG A 109 -6.98 0.38 -14.19
N LYS A 110 -6.97 -0.95 -14.12
CA LYS A 110 -5.81 -1.77 -14.52
C LYS A 110 -5.52 -1.57 -16.01
N THR A 111 -6.53 -1.62 -16.87
CA THR A 111 -6.39 -1.37 -18.32
C THR A 111 -5.93 0.06 -18.61
N THR A 112 -6.56 1.08 -18.02
CA THR A 112 -6.22 2.50 -18.24
C THR A 112 -4.80 2.85 -17.75
N ARG A 113 -4.36 2.26 -16.63
CA ARG A 113 -3.01 2.49 -16.06
C ARG A 113 -1.95 1.58 -16.69
N GLY A 114 -2.37 0.46 -17.30
CA GLY A 114 -1.50 -0.58 -17.83
C GLY A 114 -0.90 -1.51 -16.76
N TYR A 115 -1.24 -1.33 -15.46
CA TYR A 115 -0.78 -2.17 -14.35
C TYR A 115 -1.62 -1.97 -13.08
N ASP A 116 -1.55 -2.93 -12.18
CA ASP A 116 -2.05 -2.79 -10.81
C ASP A 116 -0.88 -2.36 -9.90
N GLN A 117 -0.93 -1.11 -9.42
CA GLN A 117 0.12 -0.59 -8.55
C GLN A 117 0.18 -1.29 -7.20
N MET A 118 -0.94 -1.83 -6.71
CA MET A 118 -0.96 -2.56 -5.45
C MET A 118 -0.39 -3.96 -5.59
N GLU A 119 -0.61 -4.62 -6.73
CA GLU A 119 0.05 -5.89 -7.07
C GLU A 119 1.57 -5.72 -7.14
N LEU A 120 2.06 -4.64 -7.80
CA LEU A 120 3.49 -4.34 -7.84
C LEU A 120 4.06 -4.10 -6.44
N LEU A 121 3.37 -3.31 -5.62
CA LEU A 121 3.80 -3.07 -4.24
C LEU A 121 3.83 -4.36 -3.44
N ALA A 122 2.79 -5.21 -3.56
CA ALA A 122 2.73 -6.49 -2.86
C ALA A 122 3.87 -7.43 -3.23
N ARG A 123 4.26 -7.47 -4.51
CA ARG A 123 5.43 -8.25 -4.97
C ARG A 123 6.74 -7.75 -4.35
N GLU A 124 6.93 -6.44 -4.27
CA GLU A 124 8.15 -5.87 -3.68
C GLU A 124 8.17 -6.07 -2.15
N VAL A 125 7.05 -5.86 -1.46
CA VAL A 125 6.94 -6.18 -0.02
C VAL A 125 7.16 -7.67 0.22
N GLY A 126 6.59 -8.53 -0.62
CA GLY A 126 6.74 -9.99 -0.53
C GLY A 126 8.20 -10.44 -0.65
N LYS A 127 8.98 -9.84 -1.56
CA LYS A 127 10.43 -10.11 -1.68
C LYS A 127 11.18 -9.82 -0.38
N GLU A 128 10.88 -8.70 0.28
CA GLU A 128 11.55 -8.29 1.52
C GLU A 128 11.09 -9.14 2.72
N LEU A 129 9.85 -9.62 2.73
CA LEU A 129 9.30 -10.46 3.79
C LEU A 129 9.49 -11.97 3.56
N GLY A 130 10.03 -12.39 2.40
CA GLY A 130 10.11 -13.81 2.04
C GLY A 130 8.74 -14.45 1.77
N MET A 131 7.74 -13.68 1.33
CA MET A 131 6.36 -14.12 1.11
C MET A 131 5.95 -13.95 -0.35
N GLU A 132 5.33 -14.97 -0.95
CA GLU A 132 4.70 -14.81 -2.27
C GLU A 132 3.29 -14.19 -2.10
N PRO A 133 3.01 -13.03 -2.69
CA PRO A 133 1.70 -12.40 -2.56
C PRO A 133 0.62 -13.15 -3.33
N VAL A 134 -0.53 -13.37 -2.70
CA VAL A 134 -1.67 -14.11 -3.26
C VAL A 134 -2.84 -13.16 -3.54
N SER A 135 -3.40 -13.24 -4.75
CA SER A 135 -4.65 -12.53 -5.09
C SER A 135 -5.83 -13.22 -4.44
N THR A 136 -6.31 -12.71 -3.32
CA THR A 136 -7.44 -13.29 -2.56
C THR A 136 -8.74 -12.54 -2.75
N LEU A 137 -8.69 -11.38 -3.38
CA LEU A 137 -9.82 -10.49 -3.60
C LEU A 137 -9.92 -10.07 -5.07
N ARG A 138 -11.14 -9.90 -5.56
CA ARG A 138 -11.41 -9.21 -6.82
C ARG A 138 -12.39 -8.07 -6.63
N LYS A 139 -12.17 -6.98 -7.36
CA LYS A 139 -13.10 -5.86 -7.38
C LYS A 139 -14.14 -6.09 -8.47
N VAL A 140 -15.43 -6.24 -8.07
CA VAL A 140 -16.53 -6.63 -8.98
C VAL A 140 -17.36 -5.45 -9.49
N ARG A 141 -17.22 -4.26 -8.89
CA ARG A 141 -17.92 -3.05 -9.33
C ARG A 141 -16.97 -1.87 -9.46
N ASN A 142 -17.14 -1.07 -10.52
CA ASN A 142 -16.51 0.25 -10.62
C ASN A 142 -17.27 1.23 -9.72
N ASN A 143 -16.63 1.65 -8.65
CA ASN A 143 -17.15 2.67 -7.76
C ASN A 143 -16.44 4.01 -7.96
N ARG A 144 -17.06 5.10 -7.53
CA ARG A 144 -16.45 6.43 -7.59
C ARG A 144 -15.11 6.45 -6.84
N PRO A 145 -14.08 7.15 -7.35
CA PRO A 145 -12.83 7.32 -6.62
C PRO A 145 -13.08 7.88 -5.23
N GLN A 146 -12.52 7.22 -4.19
CA GLN A 146 -12.69 7.65 -2.79
C GLN A 146 -12.24 9.11 -2.54
N SER A 147 -11.25 9.60 -3.32
CA SER A 147 -10.79 11.00 -3.28
C SER A 147 -11.84 12.02 -3.69
N ARG A 148 -12.90 11.61 -4.43
CA ARG A 148 -14.02 12.46 -4.86
C ARG A 148 -15.23 12.40 -3.95
N ILE A 149 -15.17 11.63 -2.87
CA ILE A 149 -16.29 11.42 -1.94
C ILE A 149 -16.00 12.12 -0.63
N ARG A 150 -16.94 12.95 -0.18
CA ARG A 150 -16.89 13.65 1.10
C ARG A 150 -17.67 12.84 2.16
N GLY A 151 -17.16 12.84 3.40
CA GLY A 151 -17.80 12.17 4.53
C GLY A 151 -17.50 10.66 4.67
N GLN A 152 -17.42 10.20 5.92
CA GLN A 152 -17.08 8.80 6.23
C GLN A 152 -18.18 7.82 5.83
N ALA A 153 -19.44 8.15 6.13
CA ALA A 153 -20.58 7.29 5.81
C ALA A 153 -20.70 7.04 4.30
N GLN A 154 -20.57 8.10 3.49
CA GLN A 154 -20.62 7.98 2.03
C GLN A 154 -19.43 7.18 1.47
N ARG A 155 -18.24 7.31 2.04
CA ARG A 155 -17.08 6.49 1.65
C ARG A 155 -17.29 5.00 1.97
N ARG A 156 -17.88 4.68 3.14
CA ARG A 156 -18.26 3.30 3.49
C ARG A 156 -19.31 2.75 2.54
N ALA A 157 -20.38 3.48 2.29
CA ALA A 157 -21.43 3.07 1.34
C ALA A 157 -20.88 2.83 -0.08
N ASN A 158 -19.94 3.65 -0.52
CA ASN A 158 -19.33 3.55 -1.85
C ASN A 158 -18.51 2.26 -2.07
N VAL A 159 -18.00 1.65 -1.01
CA VAL A 159 -17.17 0.42 -1.11
C VAL A 159 -17.91 -0.85 -0.70
N LEU A 160 -19.05 -0.74 -0.07
CA LEU A 160 -19.83 -1.88 0.41
C LEU A 160 -20.22 -2.80 -0.76
N GLY A 161 -19.88 -4.11 -0.65
CA GLY A 161 -20.15 -5.13 -1.66
C GLY A 161 -19.39 -4.94 -2.98
N VAL A 162 -18.35 -4.12 -2.99
CA VAL A 162 -17.48 -3.87 -4.17
C VAL A 162 -16.48 -5.00 -4.38
N TYR A 163 -16.10 -5.70 -3.32
CA TYR A 163 -15.13 -6.78 -3.35
C TYR A 163 -15.77 -8.15 -3.16
N ARG A 164 -15.18 -9.17 -3.77
CA ARG A 164 -15.54 -10.58 -3.60
C ARG A 164 -14.28 -11.39 -3.33
N PRO A 165 -14.37 -12.46 -2.51
CA PRO A 165 -13.24 -13.34 -2.30
C PRO A 165 -12.96 -14.16 -3.57
N VAL A 166 -11.69 -14.49 -3.77
CA VAL A 166 -11.19 -15.51 -4.68
C VAL A 166 -10.26 -16.42 -3.86
N CYS A 167 -10.25 -17.71 -4.12
CA CYS A 167 -9.44 -18.69 -3.42
C CYS A 167 -9.70 -18.70 -1.89
N SER A 168 -10.98 -18.80 -1.47
CA SER A 168 -11.37 -18.78 -0.05
C SER A 168 -10.66 -19.87 0.78
N GLU A 169 -10.33 -21.00 0.19
CA GLU A 169 -9.58 -22.10 0.82
C GLU A 169 -8.18 -21.68 1.28
N LYS A 170 -7.53 -20.74 0.55
CA LYS A 170 -6.21 -20.20 0.94
C LYS A 170 -6.28 -19.20 2.10
N VAL A 171 -7.46 -18.64 2.34
CA VAL A 171 -7.70 -17.59 3.35
C VAL A 171 -8.06 -18.19 4.70
N LYS A 172 -8.72 -19.36 4.71
CA LYS A 172 -9.30 -19.98 5.90
C LYS A 172 -8.26 -20.23 7.01
N GLY A 173 -8.55 -19.71 8.20
CA GLY A 173 -7.72 -19.87 9.39
C GLY A 173 -6.39 -19.07 9.37
N LYS A 174 -6.14 -18.24 8.36
CA LYS A 174 -4.88 -17.53 8.17
C LYS A 174 -4.87 -16.17 8.85
N ARG A 175 -3.69 -15.80 9.36
CA ARG A 175 -3.31 -14.45 9.77
C ARG A 175 -2.84 -13.69 8.52
N ILE A 176 -3.62 -12.71 8.08
CA ILE A 176 -3.45 -12.06 6.77
C ILE A 176 -2.86 -10.67 6.89
N LEU A 177 -1.83 -10.39 6.08
CA LEU A 177 -1.34 -9.05 5.80
C LEU A 177 -2.00 -8.54 4.51
N LEU A 178 -2.90 -7.56 4.66
CA LEU A 178 -3.52 -6.82 3.56
C LEU A 178 -2.73 -5.54 3.27
N LEU A 179 -2.41 -5.26 2.01
CA LEU A 179 -1.77 -4.00 1.63
C LEU A 179 -2.75 -3.07 0.93
N ASP A 180 -2.69 -1.78 1.28
CA ASP A 180 -3.35 -0.70 0.53
C ASP A 180 -2.44 0.54 0.51
N ASP A 181 -2.69 1.50 -0.38
CA ASP A 181 -1.77 2.62 -0.57
C ASP A 181 -1.93 3.74 0.47
N ILE A 182 -3.16 4.21 0.68
CA ILE A 182 -3.43 5.36 1.56
C ILE A 182 -4.68 5.09 2.40
N VAL A 183 -4.55 5.15 3.70
CA VAL A 183 -5.71 5.12 4.58
C VAL A 183 -6.20 6.54 4.91
N THR A 184 -7.51 6.74 4.71
CA THR A 184 -8.24 7.95 5.11
C THR A 184 -9.31 7.62 6.14
N THR A 185 -10.38 6.97 5.75
CA THR A 185 -11.46 6.52 6.63
C THR A 185 -11.38 5.03 6.95
N GLY A 186 -10.42 4.32 6.38
CA GLY A 186 -10.33 2.87 6.46
C GLY A 186 -11.39 2.11 5.65
N ALA A 187 -12.25 2.81 4.89
CA ALA A 187 -13.41 2.19 4.23
C ALA A 187 -13.00 1.08 3.24
N THR A 188 -11.97 1.30 2.42
CA THR A 188 -11.49 0.28 1.46
C THR A 188 -10.91 -0.93 2.18
N ALA A 189 -9.94 -0.70 3.06
CA ALA A 189 -9.28 -1.77 3.79
C ALA A 189 -10.26 -2.52 4.71
N GLY A 190 -11.18 -1.82 5.38
CA GLY A 190 -12.21 -2.42 6.21
C GLY A 190 -13.18 -3.30 5.41
N GLU A 191 -13.61 -2.89 4.20
CA GLU A 191 -14.45 -3.75 3.36
C GLU A 191 -13.68 -4.96 2.82
N CYS A 192 -12.41 -4.79 2.42
CA CYS A 192 -11.55 -5.92 2.04
C CYS A 192 -11.38 -6.90 3.21
N ALA A 193 -11.09 -6.39 4.41
CA ALA A 193 -10.95 -7.20 5.62
C ALA A 193 -12.26 -7.93 5.98
N ARG A 194 -13.40 -7.24 5.92
CA ARG A 194 -14.71 -7.87 6.12
C ARG A 194 -14.93 -9.07 5.20
N VAL A 195 -14.59 -8.92 3.92
CA VAL A 195 -14.72 -10.00 2.93
C VAL A 195 -13.78 -11.16 3.26
N LEU A 196 -12.54 -10.88 3.67
CA LEU A 196 -11.56 -11.90 4.06
C LEU A 196 -12.00 -12.65 5.32
N LEU A 197 -12.46 -11.94 6.36
CA LEU A 197 -12.99 -12.54 7.58
C LEU A 197 -14.23 -13.40 7.30
N THR A 198 -15.13 -12.91 6.43
CA THR A 198 -16.31 -13.71 6.00
C THR A 198 -15.89 -14.97 5.21
N ALA A 199 -14.73 -14.92 4.51
CA ALA A 199 -14.16 -16.09 3.83
C ALA A 199 -13.39 -17.03 4.78
N GLY A 200 -13.34 -16.73 6.09
CA GLY A 200 -12.77 -17.57 7.12
C GLY A 200 -11.34 -17.20 7.56
N ALA A 201 -10.84 -16.02 7.23
CA ALA A 201 -9.58 -15.53 7.79
C ALA A 201 -9.66 -15.48 9.33
N LYS A 202 -8.54 -15.79 10.00
CA LYS A 202 -8.44 -15.70 11.47
C LYS A 202 -8.30 -14.25 11.92
N GLU A 203 -7.39 -13.51 11.28
CA GLU A 203 -7.05 -12.13 11.59
C GLU A 203 -6.69 -11.39 10.30
N VAL A 204 -6.98 -10.09 10.23
CA VAL A 204 -6.58 -9.23 9.10
C VAL A 204 -5.90 -7.96 9.62
N HIS A 205 -4.62 -7.82 9.31
CA HIS A 205 -3.82 -6.64 9.58
C HIS A 205 -3.54 -5.90 8.28
N CYS A 206 -3.36 -4.58 8.34
CA CYS A 206 -3.16 -3.81 7.12
C CYS A 206 -1.90 -2.95 7.16
N GLY A 207 -1.12 -3.00 6.06
CA GLY A 207 0.02 -2.14 5.80
C GLY A 207 -0.32 -1.07 4.77
N PHE A 208 -0.02 0.21 5.08
CA PHE A 208 -0.25 1.35 4.20
C PHE A 208 1.05 2.11 3.91
N LEU A 209 1.17 2.69 2.72
CA LEU A 209 2.25 3.64 2.44
C LEU A 209 2.04 4.94 3.21
N ALA A 210 0.80 5.42 3.32
CA ALA A 210 0.54 6.66 4.06
C ALA A 210 -0.85 6.69 4.72
N THR A 211 -0.97 7.50 5.77
CA THR A 211 -2.24 7.80 6.42
C THR A 211 -2.56 9.30 6.39
N ALA A 212 -3.83 9.63 6.19
CA ALA A 212 -4.34 10.99 6.37
C ALA A 212 -4.77 11.29 7.82
N HIS A 213 -4.72 10.31 8.72
CA HIS A 213 -4.99 10.52 10.14
C HIS A 213 -3.78 11.18 10.79
N HIS A 214 -3.97 12.39 11.31
CA HIS A 214 -3.01 13.05 12.18
C HIS A 214 -3.38 12.73 13.64
N HIS A 215 -2.40 12.38 14.45
CA HIS A 215 -2.60 12.43 15.90
C HIS A 215 -2.86 13.90 16.27
N LYS A 216 -4.01 14.17 16.87
CA LYS A 216 -4.23 15.39 17.63
C LYS A 216 -3.52 15.28 18.96
#